data_89f78d06be3d2fc348838246fd1b8df0
#
_entry.id   89f78d06be3d2fc348838246fd1b8df0
#
_cell.length_a   1.000
_cell.length_b   1.000
_cell.length_c   1.000
_cell.angle_alpha   90.00
_cell.angle_beta   90.00
_cell.angle_gamma   90.00
#
_symmetry.space_group_name_H-M   'P 1'
#
loop_
_entity.id
_entity.type
_entity.pdbx_description
1 polymer ?
#
loop_
_entity_poly.entity_id
_entity_poly.type
_entity_poly.pdbx_seq_one_letter_code
_entity_poly.pdbx_strand_id
1 'polypeptide(L)'
;MALKKSPFVHVSSQELAQQIDGRQRAAKKIPEWTTTPGIYYPEKLNMEQCSSGETGYFKASLVQPGASLIDLTGGFGVDSYYFARKGARVTHCEINPALSTIVQHNFKQLGLTNAMCHSGDGIEYLENLKEKVDFIYIDPSRRVAQQKVFRLADCEPNIVKLQALFFAKAQCIITKLAPLLDISLAMEQLDHVRNIYIVSVDNDCKELLFVQDKGFTGDVQLHAIRLSAGKQQRFTFTTSQEQQAEAHYAAPEKYLYDPDVAITKAGAFKCIGLAFELFKLQQHTHLYTSDRYVEDFPGRCFRILDIYPLSKLKKNRAVTKANVVTKNFPLRVEDIRKKFKIADGGADFLYFCTLQGGEHVAILCTRFTA
;
A
#
# COMPACT_ATOMS: atom_id res chain seq x y z
N MET A 1 12.49 -27.46 -14.42
CA MET A 1 11.61 -27.86 -15.55
C MET A 1 12.09 -27.32 -16.90
N ALA A 2 12.60 -26.13 -16.99
CA ALA A 2 13.06 -25.52 -18.26
C ALA A 2 14.15 -26.30 -19.02
N LEU A 3 14.85 -27.21 -18.38
CA LEU A 3 15.92 -28.03 -18.97
C LEU A 3 15.44 -29.39 -19.55
N LYS A 4 14.16 -29.74 -19.36
CA LYS A 4 13.59 -30.98 -19.94
C LYS A 4 12.66 -30.61 -21.09
N LYS A 5 12.60 -31.48 -22.10
CA LYS A 5 11.67 -31.34 -23.24
C LYS A 5 10.22 -31.29 -22.72
N SER A 6 9.41 -30.36 -23.25
CA SER A 6 7.99 -30.28 -22.90
C SER A 6 7.27 -31.59 -23.17
N PRO A 7 6.40 -32.08 -22.28
CA PRO A 7 5.57 -33.25 -22.53
C PRO A 7 4.38 -32.90 -23.47
N PHE A 8 4.15 -31.65 -23.78
CA PHE A 8 3.04 -31.22 -24.64
C PHE A 8 3.55 -30.86 -26.04
N VAL A 9 2.87 -31.36 -27.05
CA VAL A 9 3.10 -30.98 -28.46
C VAL A 9 2.66 -29.51 -28.62
N HIS A 10 3.45 -28.70 -29.27
CA HIS A 10 3.20 -27.26 -29.51
C HIS A 10 3.35 -26.32 -28.30
N VAL A 11 3.77 -26.80 -27.13
CA VAL A 11 4.08 -25.96 -25.96
C VAL A 11 5.56 -26.07 -25.63
N SER A 12 6.31 -24.98 -25.68
CA SER A 12 7.72 -24.98 -25.31
C SER A 12 7.93 -25.21 -23.81
N SER A 13 9.11 -25.73 -23.44
CA SER A 13 9.46 -25.89 -22.01
C SER A 13 9.53 -24.54 -21.28
N GLN A 14 9.91 -23.48 -22.00
CA GLN A 14 9.96 -22.13 -21.47
C GLN A 14 8.55 -21.61 -21.16
N GLU A 15 7.62 -21.76 -22.09
CA GLU A 15 6.22 -21.37 -21.90
C GLU A 15 5.57 -22.14 -20.75
N LEU A 16 5.78 -23.46 -20.70
CA LEU A 16 5.28 -24.27 -19.58
C LEU A 16 5.82 -23.79 -18.24
N ALA A 17 7.12 -23.48 -18.16
CA ALA A 17 7.74 -22.97 -16.95
C ALA A 17 7.15 -21.58 -16.56
N GLN A 18 6.92 -20.71 -17.54
CA GLN A 18 6.26 -19.41 -17.32
C GLN A 18 4.84 -19.59 -16.75
N GLN A 19 4.03 -20.48 -17.32
CA GLN A 19 2.67 -20.72 -16.85
C GLN A 19 2.65 -21.29 -15.42
N ILE A 20 3.57 -22.19 -15.07
CA ILE A 20 3.70 -22.74 -13.72
C ILE A 20 4.12 -21.65 -12.72
N ASP A 21 5.16 -20.87 -13.01
CA ASP A 21 5.63 -19.77 -12.16
C ASP A 21 4.52 -18.70 -12.00
N GLY A 22 3.87 -18.31 -13.11
CA GLY A 22 2.76 -17.37 -13.11
C GLY A 22 1.61 -17.81 -12.22
N ARG A 23 1.19 -19.06 -12.32
CA ARG A 23 0.14 -19.64 -11.45
C ARG A 23 0.54 -19.68 -9.99
N GLN A 24 1.80 -20.01 -9.66
CA GLN A 24 2.29 -19.99 -8.28
C GLN A 24 2.29 -18.59 -7.68
N ARG A 25 2.63 -17.57 -8.47
CA ARG A 25 2.56 -16.16 -8.05
C ARG A 25 1.13 -15.69 -7.90
N ALA A 26 0.25 -16.04 -8.84
CA ALA A 26 -1.17 -15.74 -8.79
C ALA A 26 -1.83 -16.33 -7.54
N ALA A 27 -1.46 -17.54 -7.12
CA ALA A 27 -1.99 -18.15 -5.91
C ALA A 27 -1.75 -17.32 -4.63
N LYS A 28 -0.71 -16.48 -4.62
CA LYS A 28 -0.39 -15.57 -3.51
C LYS A 28 -1.04 -14.20 -3.65
N LYS A 29 -1.16 -13.68 -4.89
CA LYS A 29 -1.62 -12.31 -5.15
C LYS A 29 -3.11 -12.21 -5.49
N ILE A 30 -3.62 -13.13 -6.31
CA ILE A 30 -4.98 -13.16 -6.89
C ILE A 30 -5.51 -14.60 -6.91
N PRO A 31 -5.67 -15.24 -5.75
CA PRO A 31 -5.95 -16.68 -5.65
C PRO A 31 -7.20 -17.10 -6.44
N GLU A 32 -8.22 -16.26 -6.57
CA GLU A 32 -9.42 -16.55 -7.35
C GLU A 32 -9.16 -16.80 -8.84
N TRP A 33 -8.11 -16.21 -9.43
CA TRP A 33 -7.75 -16.50 -10.82
C TRP A 33 -7.19 -17.90 -11.01
N THR A 34 -6.61 -18.50 -9.97
CA THR A 34 -6.04 -19.86 -10.05
C THR A 34 -7.10 -20.94 -10.03
N THR A 35 -8.31 -20.63 -9.62
CA THR A 35 -9.46 -21.55 -9.63
C THR A 35 -10.23 -21.49 -10.94
N THR A 36 -9.97 -20.49 -11.78
CA THR A 36 -10.60 -20.35 -13.11
C THR A 36 -9.79 -21.11 -14.16
N PRO A 37 -10.36 -22.07 -14.87
CA PRO A 37 -9.68 -22.78 -15.95
C PRO A 37 -9.33 -21.83 -17.11
N GLY A 38 -8.23 -22.12 -17.80
CA GLY A 38 -7.85 -21.39 -19.02
C GLY A 38 -7.21 -20.03 -18.83
N ILE A 39 -6.92 -19.62 -17.60
CA ILE A 39 -6.14 -18.37 -17.35
C ILE A 39 -4.72 -18.53 -17.90
N TYR A 40 -4.28 -17.54 -18.69
CA TYR A 40 -2.93 -17.45 -19.22
C TYR A 40 -2.13 -16.40 -18.45
N TYR A 41 -0.95 -16.77 -17.95
CA TYR A 41 -0.10 -15.90 -17.14
C TYR A 41 1.00 -15.26 -17.99
N PRO A 42 1.17 -13.93 -17.92
CA PRO A 42 2.20 -13.20 -18.65
C PRO A 42 3.59 -13.44 -18.05
N GLU A 43 4.59 -12.77 -18.59
CA GLU A 43 5.95 -12.80 -18.07
C GLU A 43 6.04 -12.41 -16.61
N LYS A 44 7.08 -12.90 -15.94
CA LYS A 44 7.34 -12.71 -14.51
C LYS A 44 7.23 -11.25 -14.06
N LEU A 45 7.77 -10.31 -14.84
CA LEU A 45 7.76 -8.87 -14.51
C LEU A 45 6.32 -8.35 -14.34
N ASN A 46 5.42 -8.68 -15.26
CA ASN A 46 4.02 -8.26 -15.20
C ASN A 46 3.31 -8.85 -13.98
N MET A 47 3.64 -10.10 -13.60
CA MET A 47 3.11 -10.73 -12.39
C MET A 47 3.65 -10.10 -11.10
N GLU A 48 4.88 -9.60 -11.10
CA GLU A 48 5.48 -8.90 -9.95
C GLU A 48 4.88 -7.51 -9.75
N GLN A 49 4.60 -6.80 -10.84
CA GLN A 49 4.09 -5.43 -10.82
C GLN A 49 2.57 -5.33 -10.61
N CYS A 50 1.79 -6.37 -10.92
CA CYS A 50 0.34 -6.32 -10.75
C CYS A 50 -0.07 -6.20 -9.28
N SER A 51 -1.24 -5.62 -9.05
CA SER A 51 -1.89 -5.51 -7.75
C SER A 51 -2.19 -6.87 -7.13
N SER A 52 -2.35 -6.92 -5.81
CA SER A 52 -2.97 -8.07 -5.12
C SER A 52 -4.49 -7.99 -5.15
N GLY A 53 -5.16 -9.11 -4.86
CA GLY A 53 -6.62 -9.16 -4.73
C GLY A 53 -7.13 -8.19 -3.67
N GLU A 54 -6.46 -8.11 -2.53
CA GLU A 54 -6.86 -7.21 -1.44
C GLU A 54 -6.81 -5.74 -1.85
N THR A 55 -5.71 -5.30 -2.50
CA THR A 55 -5.59 -3.90 -2.96
C THR A 55 -6.50 -3.61 -4.15
N GLY A 56 -6.68 -4.57 -5.08
CA GLY A 56 -7.62 -4.46 -6.20
C GLY A 56 -9.07 -4.32 -5.73
N TYR A 57 -9.49 -5.14 -4.78
CA TYR A 57 -10.81 -5.06 -4.17
C TYR A 57 -11.04 -3.72 -3.46
N PHE A 58 -10.02 -3.23 -2.72
CA PHE A 58 -10.08 -1.93 -2.07
C PHE A 58 -10.26 -0.80 -3.10
N LYS A 59 -9.43 -0.75 -4.16
CA LYS A 59 -9.56 0.24 -5.24
C LYS A 59 -10.94 0.22 -5.88
N ALA A 60 -11.45 -0.96 -6.16
CA ALA A 60 -12.78 -1.13 -6.73
C ALA A 60 -13.91 -0.59 -5.83
N SER A 61 -13.69 -0.56 -4.51
CA SER A 61 -14.67 0.03 -3.57
C SER A 61 -14.78 1.56 -3.67
N LEU A 62 -13.84 2.22 -4.35
CA LEU A 62 -13.86 3.68 -4.59
C LEU A 62 -14.71 4.07 -5.79
N VAL A 63 -15.16 3.09 -6.60
CA VAL A 63 -15.93 3.30 -7.84
C VAL A 63 -17.34 2.76 -7.67
N GLN A 64 -18.34 3.56 -8.05
CA GLN A 64 -19.74 3.14 -7.94
C GLN A 64 -20.09 2.09 -9.01
N PRO A 65 -20.97 1.12 -8.69
CA PRO A 65 -21.52 0.22 -9.70
C PRO A 65 -22.24 0.99 -10.81
N GLY A 66 -22.06 0.55 -12.05
CA GLY A 66 -22.63 1.20 -13.23
C GLY A 66 -21.81 2.37 -13.79
N ALA A 67 -20.81 2.87 -13.03
CA ALA A 67 -19.95 3.94 -13.51
C ALA A 67 -19.11 3.50 -14.70
N SER A 68 -18.81 4.43 -15.60
CA SER A 68 -17.87 4.27 -16.70
C SER A 68 -16.45 4.60 -16.23
N LEU A 69 -15.50 3.69 -16.46
CA LEU A 69 -14.11 3.83 -16.06
C LEU A 69 -13.16 3.46 -17.20
N ILE A 70 -12.16 4.30 -17.43
CA ILE A 70 -11.04 3.98 -18.32
C ILE A 70 -9.78 3.76 -17.48
N ASP A 71 -9.18 2.58 -17.61
CA ASP A 71 -7.86 2.26 -17.08
C ASP A 71 -6.84 2.52 -18.19
N LEU A 72 -6.07 3.62 -18.06
CA LEU A 72 -5.13 4.09 -19.08
C LEU A 72 -3.82 3.28 -19.13
N THR A 73 -3.57 2.47 -18.12
CA THR A 73 -2.29 1.76 -17.90
C THR A 73 -2.55 0.33 -17.43
N GLY A 74 -3.42 -0.36 -18.12
CA GLY A 74 -4.09 -1.57 -17.64
C GLY A 74 -3.18 -2.74 -17.24
N GLY A 75 -2.00 -2.90 -17.85
CA GLY A 75 -1.06 -3.97 -17.51
C GLY A 75 -1.69 -5.35 -17.62
N PHE A 76 -1.51 -6.20 -16.60
CA PHE A 76 -2.12 -7.54 -16.54
C PHE A 76 -3.63 -7.52 -16.22
N GLY A 77 -4.23 -6.34 -16.04
CA GLY A 77 -5.68 -6.18 -15.93
C GLY A 77 -6.28 -6.54 -14.56
N VAL A 78 -5.47 -6.68 -13.51
CA VAL A 78 -5.98 -7.05 -12.17
C VAL A 78 -6.88 -5.96 -11.61
N ASP A 79 -6.48 -4.70 -11.68
CA ASP A 79 -7.30 -3.58 -11.18
C ASP A 79 -8.58 -3.43 -12.00
N SER A 80 -8.46 -3.46 -13.34
CA SER A 80 -9.60 -3.47 -14.26
C SER A 80 -10.58 -4.61 -13.98
N TYR A 81 -10.09 -5.82 -13.65
CA TYR A 81 -10.92 -6.95 -13.25
C TYR A 81 -11.75 -6.63 -12.01
N TYR A 82 -11.13 -6.08 -10.94
CA TYR A 82 -11.85 -5.76 -9.72
C TYR A 82 -12.86 -4.64 -9.91
N PHE A 83 -12.54 -3.60 -10.69
CA PHE A 83 -13.50 -2.56 -11.07
C PHE A 83 -14.73 -3.17 -11.78
N ALA A 84 -14.49 -4.03 -12.77
CA ALA A 84 -15.58 -4.69 -13.50
C ALA A 84 -16.39 -5.64 -12.60
N ARG A 85 -15.76 -6.40 -11.73
CA ARG A 85 -16.41 -7.27 -10.74
C ARG A 85 -17.29 -6.50 -9.76
N LYS A 86 -16.98 -5.25 -9.47
CA LYS A 86 -17.82 -4.34 -8.65
C LYS A 86 -18.92 -3.66 -9.45
N GLY A 87 -19.02 -3.94 -10.74
CA GLY A 87 -20.09 -3.47 -11.60
C GLY A 87 -19.79 -2.22 -12.42
N ALA A 88 -18.57 -1.70 -12.42
CA ALA A 88 -18.17 -0.63 -13.34
C ALA A 88 -18.11 -1.14 -14.78
N ARG A 89 -18.38 -0.26 -15.75
CA ARG A 89 -18.12 -0.50 -17.18
C ARG A 89 -16.70 -0.05 -17.46
N VAL A 90 -15.80 -1.00 -17.72
CA VAL A 90 -14.35 -0.75 -17.79
C VAL A 90 -13.86 -0.79 -19.22
N THR A 91 -13.08 0.22 -19.62
CA THR A 91 -12.20 0.16 -20.78
C THR A 91 -10.77 0.02 -20.28
N HIS A 92 -10.16 -1.12 -20.54
CA HIS A 92 -8.78 -1.44 -20.20
C HIS A 92 -7.87 -1.13 -21.39
N CYS A 93 -6.94 -0.17 -21.26
CA CYS A 93 -5.96 0.19 -22.29
C CYS A 93 -4.59 -0.38 -21.93
N GLU A 94 -3.99 -1.13 -22.88
CA GLU A 94 -2.64 -1.69 -22.72
C GLU A 94 -1.85 -1.51 -24.01
N ILE A 95 -0.70 -0.83 -23.89
CA ILE A 95 0.15 -0.48 -25.03
C ILE A 95 0.88 -1.70 -25.64
N ASN A 96 1.15 -2.74 -24.83
CA ASN A 96 1.75 -3.99 -25.30
C ASN A 96 0.68 -4.89 -25.90
N PRO A 97 0.67 -5.14 -27.24
CA PRO A 97 -0.38 -5.92 -27.88
C PRO A 97 -0.45 -7.38 -27.41
N ALA A 98 0.71 -7.98 -27.08
CA ALA A 98 0.75 -9.35 -26.58
C ALA A 98 0.11 -9.46 -25.18
N LEU A 99 0.41 -8.51 -24.31
CA LEU A 99 -0.21 -8.44 -22.97
C LEU A 99 -1.72 -8.14 -23.07
N SER A 100 -2.12 -7.20 -23.92
CA SER A 100 -3.52 -6.88 -24.18
C SER A 100 -4.31 -8.11 -24.66
N THR A 101 -3.73 -8.92 -25.55
CA THR A 101 -4.33 -10.19 -26.00
C THR A 101 -4.54 -11.19 -24.86
N ILE A 102 -3.54 -11.32 -23.99
CA ILE A 102 -3.63 -12.18 -22.78
C ILE A 102 -4.76 -11.69 -21.87
N VAL A 103 -4.84 -10.39 -21.60
CA VAL A 103 -5.88 -9.81 -20.74
C VAL A 103 -7.27 -10.01 -21.32
N GLN A 104 -7.46 -9.76 -22.63
CA GLN A 104 -8.72 -9.98 -23.31
C GLN A 104 -9.18 -11.45 -23.20
N HIS A 105 -8.25 -12.40 -23.38
CA HIS A 105 -8.52 -13.82 -23.19
C HIS A 105 -8.93 -14.12 -21.75
N ASN A 106 -8.16 -13.62 -20.76
CA ASN A 106 -8.42 -13.85 -19.35
C ASN A 106 -9.76 -13.25 -18.89
N PHE A 107 -10.10 -12.05 -19.33
CA PHE A 107 -11.40 -11.43 -19.00
C PHE A 107 -12.57 -12.28 -19.50
N LYS A 108 -12.44 -12.89 -20.69
CA LYS A 108 -13.43 -13.83 -21.20
C LYS A 108 -13.53 -15.10 -20.32
N GLN A 109 -12.37 -15.67 -19.91
CA GLN A 109 -12.36 -16.86 -19.02
C GLN A 109 -12.98 -16.53 -17.65
N LEU A 110 -12.74 -15.31 -17.13
CA LEU A 110 -13.27 -14.81 -15.87
C LEU A 110 -14.76 -14.37 -15.96
N GLY A 111 -15.38 -14.49 -17.14
CA GLY A 111 -16.80 -14.17 -17.36
C GLY A 111 -17.13 -12.69 -17.29
N LEU A 112 -16.18 -11.80 -17.56
CA LEU A 112 -16.45 -10.36 -17.60
C LEU A 112 -17.15 -9.97 -18.90
N THR A 113 -18.35 -9.39 -18.77
CA THR A 113 -19.15 -8.87 -19.89
C THR A 113 -19.16 -7.35 -19.97
N ASN A 114 -18.67 -6.69 -18.94
CA ASN A 114 -18.64 -5.23 -18.75
C ASN A 114 -17.21 -4.64 -18.77
N ALA A 115 -16.23 -5.40 -19.28
CA ALA A 115 -14.87 -4.96 -19.49
C ALA A 115 -14.48 -5.12 -20.96
N MET A 116 -14.00 -4.06 -21.58
CA MET A 116 -13.49 -4.02 -22.95
C MET A 116 -11.99 -3.78 -22.90
N CYS A 117 -11.21 -4.47 -23.75
CA CYS A 117 -9.79 -4.25 -23.91
C CYS A 117 -9.50 -3.44 -25.19
N HIS A 118 -8.72 -2.38 -25.02
CA HIS A 118 -8.11 -1.60 -26.10
C HIS A 118 -6.62 -1.89 -26.15
N SER A 119 -6.14 -2.37 -27.31
CA SER A 119 -4.71 -2.60 -27.55
C SER A 119 -4.12 -1.34 -28.17
N GLY A 120 -3.41 -0.55 -27.39
CA GLY A 120 -2.82 0.72 -27.82
C GLY A 120 -2.54 1.67 -26.68
N ASP A 121 -2.07 2.87 -27.02
CA ASP A 121 -1.80 3.92 -26.05
C ASP A 121 -3.12 4.45 -25.44
N GLY A 122 -3.23 4.37 -24.10
CA GLY A 122 -4.39 4.84 -23.35
C GLY A 122 -4.59 6.36 -23.45
N ILE A 123 -3.53 7.14 -23.61
CA ILE A 123 -3.63 8.60 -23.77
C ILE A 123 -4.20 8.94 -25.14
N GLU A 124 -3.69 8.31 -26.20
CA GLU A 124 -4.23 8.47 -27.56
C GLU A 124 -5.71 8.03 -27.62
N TYR A 125 -6.05 6.93 -26.98
CA TYR A 125 -7.45 6.50 -26.84
C TYR A 125 -8.31 7.58 -26.17
N LEU A 126 -7.83 8.14 -25.04
CA LEU A 126 -8.54 9.15 -24.28
C LEU A 126 -8.73 10.45 -25.09
N GLU A 127 -7.71 10.90 -25.85
CA GLU A 127 -7.80 12.08 -26.72
C GLU A 127 -8.91 11.95 -27.75
N ASN A 128 -9.04 10.78 -28.37
CA ASN A 128 -10.03 10.47 -29.40
C ASN A 128 -11.43 10.16 -28.86
N LEU A 129 -11.58 10.01 -27.53
CA LEU A 129 -12.86 9.73 -26.92
C LEU A 129 -13.81 10.91 -27.07
N LYS A 130 -15.01 10.68 -27.62
CA LYS A 130 -16.02 11.71 -27.84
C LYS A 130 -16.84 12.01 -26.58
N GLU A 131 -17.14 10.97 -25.80
CA GLU A 131 -17.97 11.06 -24.60
C GLU A 131 -17.10 11.20 -23.34
N LYS A 132 -17.66 11.80 -22.28
CA LYS A 132 -17.00 11.81 -20.97
C LYS A 132 -17.29 10.50 -20.24
N VAL A 133 -16.35 10.13 -19.38
CA VAL A 133 -16.49 9.02 -18.45
C VAL A 133 -16.58 9.52 -17.01
N ASP A 134 -17.04 8.66 -16.11
CA ASP A 134 -17.11 9.02 -14.69
C ASP A 134 -15.72 9.01 -14.07
N PHE A 135 -14.90 8.01 -14.41
CA PHE A 135 -13.57 7.80 -13.82
C PHE A 135 -12.48 7.56 -14.86
N ILE A 136 -11.32 8.14 -14.60
CA ILE A 136 -10.03 7.70 -15.16
C ILE A 136 -9.24 7.05 -14.04
N TYR A 137 -8.73 5.84 -14.28
CA TYR A 137 -7.74 5.18 -13.45
C TYR A 137 -6.39 5.17 -14.17
N ILE A 138 -5.32 5.48 -13.45
CA ILE A 138 -3.97 5.49 -14.02
C ILE A 138 -2.93 5.03 -12.97
N ASP A 139 -2.07 4.09 -13.36
CA ASP A 139 -0.92 3.58 -12.60
C ASP A 139 0.37 3.86 -13.39
N PRO A 140 0.89 5.09 -13.37
CA PRO A 140 2.01 5.47 -14.22
C PRO A 140 3.29 4.76 -13.79
N SER A 141 4.05 4.26 -14.76
CA SER A 141 5.36 3.66 -14.52
C SER A 141 6.46 4.71 -14.34
N ARG A 142 7.64 4.29 -13.85
CA ARG A 142 8.82 5.17 -13.75
C ARG A 142 9.66 5.08 -15.02
N ARG A 143 10.11 6.22 -15.55
CA ARG A 143 11.07 6.25 -16.70
C ARG A 143 12.48 5.83 -16.31
N VAL A 144 12.92 6.05 -15.08
CA VAL A 144 14.35 5.88 -14.69
C VAL A 144 14.46 5.09 -13.38
N ALA A 145 15.05 3.90 -13.47
CA ALA A 145 15.28 3.00 -12.33
C ALA A 145 16.37 3.47 -11.32
N GLN A 146 17.10 4.57 -11.60
CA GLN A 146 18.32 4.93 -10.86
C GLN A 146 18.22 6.19 -9.98
N GLN A 147 17.11 6.93 -9.96
CA GLN A 147 17.00 8.11 -9.11
C GLN A 147 16.45 7.76 -7.72
N LYS A 148 17.12 8.29 -6.68
CA LYS A 148 16.73 8.11 -5.27
C LYS A 148 15.47 8.88 -4.87
N VAL A 149 15.06 9.89 -5.64
CA VAL A 149 13.89 10.75 -5.38
C VAL A 149 12.83 10.45 -6.43
N PHE A 150 11.62 10.13 -5.97
CA PHE A 150 10.45 9.94 -6.82
C PHE A 150 9.79 11.29 -7.10
N ARG A 151 9.73 11.71 -8.38
CA ARG A 151 9.02 12.91 -8.82
C ARG A 151 7.87 12.52 -9.76
N LEU A 152 6.71 13.15 -9.62
CA LEU A 152 5.57 12.89 -10.52
C LEU A 152 5.89 13.24 -11.98
N ALA A 153 6.74 14.23 -12.20
CA ALA A 153 7.19 14.62 -13.53
C ALA A 153 7.99 13.52 -14.28
N ASP A 154 8.56 12.56 -13.53
CA ASP A 154 9.35 11.44 -14.07
C ASP A 154 8.48 10.21 -14.37
N CYS A 155 7.18 10.30 -14.14
CA CYS A 155 6.22 9.25 -14.44
C CYS A 155 5.91 9.18 -15.94
N GLU A 156 5.60 7.99 -16.41
CA GLU A 156 5.11 7.71 -17.75
C GLU A 156 3.79 6.94 -17.68
N PRO A 157 2.69 7.55 -18.18
CA PRO A 157 2.58 8.92 -18.73
C PRO A 157 2.80 10.00 -17.66
N ASN A 158 3.20 11.21 -18.10
CA ASN A 158 3.41 12.35 -17.21
C ASN A 158 2.06 12.92 -16.75
N ILE A 159 1.61 12.48 -15.58
CA ILE A 159 0.29 12.81 -15.04
C ILE A 159 0.11 14.30 -14.75
N VAL A 160 1.18 15.03 -14.38
CA VAL A 160 1.11 16.47 -14.09
C VAL A 160 0.74 17.26 -15.33
N LYS A 161 1.34 16.93 -16.49
CA LYS A 161 1.04 17.61 -17.76
C LYS A 161 -0.32 17.24 -18.35
N LEU A 162 -0.84 16.07 -18.00
CA LEU A 162 -2.07 15.52 -18.57
C LEU A 162 -3.33 15.87 -17.80
N GLN A 163 -3.23 16.56 -16.65
CA GLN A 163 -4.40 16.88 -15.80
C GLN A 163 -5.52 17.60 -16.57
N ALA A 164 -5.16 18.58 -17.40
CA ALA A 164 -6.14 19.31 -18.20
C ALA A 164 -6.94 18.37 -19.15
N LEU A 165 -6.25 17.43 -19.81
CA LEU A 165 -6.88 16.40 -20.65
C LEU A 165 -7.77 15.50 -19.81
N PHE A 166 -7.29 15.02 -18.68
CA PHE A 166 -8.06 14.12 -17.80
C PHE A 166 -9.36 14.78 -17.34
N PHE A 167 -9.30 16.02 -16.86
CA PHE A 167 -10.48 16.77 -16.44
C PHE A 167 -11.39 17.24 -17.60
N ALA A 168 -10.90 17.27 -18.83
CA ALA A 168 -11.76 17.46 -20.00
C ALA A 168 -12.62 16.22 -20.27
N LYS A 169 -12.13 15.01 -19.91
CA LYS A 169 -12.73 13.73 -20.25
C LYS A 169 -13.41 13.00 -19.09
N ALA A 170 -13.04 13.31 -17.83
CA ALA A 170 -13.64 12.66 -16.66
C ALA A 170 -13.98 13.64 -15.54
N GLN A 171 -14.89 13.22 -14.65
CA GLN A 171 -15.20 13.93 -13.41
C GLN A 171 -14.18 13.58 -12.31
N CYS A 172 -13.80 12.32 -12.22
CA CYS A 172 -12.93 11.81 -11.17
C CYS A 172 -11.69 11.11 -11.76
N ILE A 173 -10.53 11.34 -11.16
CA ILE A 173 -9.27 10.69 -11.54
C ILE A 173 -8.74 9.96 -10.31
N ILE A 174 -8.42 8.67 -10.47
CA ILE A 174 -7.77 7.85 -9.45
C ILE A 174 -6.36 7.54 -9.96
N THR A 175 -5.35 8.15 -9.32
CA THR A 175 -3.94 7.92 -9.64
C THR A 175 -3.30 7.03 -8.59
N LYS A 176 -2.80 5.86 -9.01
CA LYS A 176 -2.03 4.97 -8.13
C LYS A 176 -0.55 5.32 -8.22
N LEU A 177 0.09 5.48 -7.07
CA LEU A 177 1.49 5.86 -6.98
C LEU A 177 2.25 4.96 -5.99
N ALA A 178 3.56 4.87 -6.19
CA ALA A 178 4.41 4.06 -5.33
C ALA A 178 4.50 4.63 -3.90
N PRO A 179 4.61 3.77 -2.86
CA PRO A 179 4.64 4.20 -1.47
C PRO A 179 5.85 5.08 -1.08
N LEU A 180 6.90 5.12 -1.90
CA LEU A 180 8.08 5.97 -1.66
C LEU A 180 7.86 7.45 -2.01
N LEU A 181 6.77 7.78 -2.70
CA LEU A 181 6.44 9.16 -3.06
C LEU A 181 6.23 10.02 -1.82
N ASP A 182 6.71 11.27 -1.87
CA ASP A 182 6.35 12.28 -0.89
C ASP A 182 4.92 12.79 -1.15
N ILE A 183 4.04 12.59 -0.17
CA ILE A 183 2.62 12.93 -0.28
C ILE A 183 2.44 14.45 -0.40
N SER A 184 3.18 15.23 0.39
CA SER A 184 3.06 16.68 0.39
C SER A 184 3.48 17.29 -0.94
N LEU A 185 4.61 16.82 -1.49
CA LEU A 185 5.09 17.25 -2.80
C LEU A 185 4.12 16.86 -3.94
N ALA A 186 3.46 15.72 -3.83
CA ALA A 186 2.45 15.30 -4.80
C ALA A 186 1.19 16.16 -4.73
N MET A 187 0.76 16.53 -3.53
CA MET A 187 -0.37 17.44 -3.31
C MET A 187 -0.15 18.83 -3.93
N GLU A 188 1.09 19.32 -3.96
CA GLU A 188 1.44 20.58 -4.60
C GLU A 188 1.35 20.55 -6.14
N GLN A 189 1.44 19.36 -6.74
CA GLN A 189 1.51 19.16 -8.19
C GLN A 189 0.21 18.66 -8.82
N LEU A 190 -0.71 18.13 -8.00
CA LEU A 190 -1.98 17.59 -8.46
C LEU A 190 -3.15 18.50 -8.06
N ASP A 191 -3.93 18.93 -9.05
CA ASP A 191 -5.09 19.77 -8.86
C ASP A 191 -6.29 18.96 -8.33
N HIS A 192 -7.18 19.63 -7.57
CA HIS A 192 -8.46 19.08 -7.14
C HIS A 192 -8.39 17.75 -6.36
N VAL A 193 -7.28 17.53 -5.64
CA VAL A 193 -7.13 16.34 -4.77
C VAL A 193 -8.14 16.44 -3.64
N ARG A 194 -9.05 15.47 -3.57
CA ARG A 194 -10.07 15.36 -2.52
C ARG A 194 -9.69 14.35 -1.44
N ASN A 195 -9.21 13.18 -1.87
CA ASN A 195 -8.84 12.10 -0.97
C ASN A 195 -7.48 11.52 -1.34
N ILE A 196 -6.71 11.14 -0.33
CA ILE A 196 -5.48 10.37 -0.48
C ILE A 196 -5.60 9.12 0.38
N TYR A 197 -5.52 7.95 -0.25
CA TYR A 197 -5.53 6.68 0.46
C TYR A 197 -4.12 6.12 0.51
N ILE A 198 -3.65 5.84 1.71
CA ILE A 198 -2.38 5.19 1.99
C ILE A 198 -2.72 3.75 2.36
N VAL A 199 -2.43 2.79 1.48
CA VAL A 199 -2.88 1.42 1.63
C VAL A 199 -1.74 0.52 2.08
N SER A 200 -1.90 -0.13 3.22
CA SER A 200 -1.00 -1.18 3.71
C SER A 200 -1.68 -2.55 3.69
N VAL A 201 -0.88 -3.58 3.44
CA VAL A 201 -1.24 -4.99 3.59
C VAL A 201 -0.24 -5.62 4.57
N ASP A 202 -0.73 -6.18 5.68
CA ASP A 202 0.09 -6.80 6.72
C ASP A 202 1.25 -5.91 7.21
N ASN A 203 0.97 -4.62 7.42
CA ASN A 203 1.92 -3.61 7.87
C ASN A 203 3.06 -3.32 6.86
N ASP A 204 2.81 -3.52 5.57
CA ASP A 204 3.68 -3.11 4.47
C ASP A 204 2.91 -2.17 3.54
N CYS A 205 3.40 -0.92 3.38
CA CYS A 205 2.74 0.09 2.54
C CYS A 205 2.87 -0.30 1.06
N LYS A 206 1.74 -0.58 0.42
CA LYS A 206 1.71 -1.10 -0.94
C LYS A 206 1.54 -0.01 -2.00
N GLU A 207 0.67 0.95 -1.74
CA GLU A 207 0.31 1.96 -2.74
C GLU A 207 -0.25 3.21 -2.08
N LEU A 208 -0.16 4.33 -2.80
CA LEU A 208 -0.85 5.58 -2.53
C LEU A 208 -1.86 5.80 -3.64
N LEU A 209 -3.10 6.16 -3.30
CA LEU A 209 -4.14 6.49 -4.28
C LEU A 209 -4.54 7.95 -4.09
N PHE A 210 -4.28 8.77 -5.09
CA PHE A 210 -4.73 10.15 -5.14
C PHE A 210 -6.04 10.19 -5.91
N VAL A 211 -7.11 10.63 -5.26
CA VAL A 211 -8.44 10.80 -5.87
C VAL A 211 -8.69 12.28 -6.06
N GLN A 212 -8.70 12.69 -7.31
CA GLN A 212 -8.97 14.05 -7.74
C GLN A 212 -10.42 14.14 -8.23
N ASP A 213 -11.17 15.13 -7.75
CA ASP A 213 -12.57 15.36 -8.10
C ASP A 213 -12.70 16.78 -8.69
N LYS A 214 -13.07 16.86 -9.96
CA LYS A 214 -13.07 18.10 -10.72
C LYS A 214 -13.81 19.22 -10.00
N GLY A 215 -13.11 20.33 -9.77
CA GLY A 215 -13.64 21.52 -9.08
C GLY A 215 -13.58 21.44 -7.56
N PHE A 216 -13.03 20.38 -6.97
CA PHE A 216 -12.85 20.32 -5.52
C PHE A 216 -11.79 21.33 -5.05
N THR A 217 -12.13 22.10 -4.01
CA THR A 217 -11.26 23.13 -3.39
C THR A 217 -11.24 23.02 -1.86
N GLY A 218 -11.80 21.96 -1.29
CA GLY A 218 -11.86 21.74 0.15
C GLY A 218 -10.56 21.22 0.75
N ASP A 219 -10.59 20.95 2.06
CA ASP A 219 -9.47 20.35 2.79
C ASP A 219 -9.31 18.87 2.40
N VAL A 220 -8.09 18.47 2.05
CA VAL A 220 -7.80 17.11 1.58
C VAL A 220 -7.91 16.10 2.72
N GLN A 221 -8.66 15.03 2.51
CA GLN A 221 -8.77 13.94 3.46
C GLN A 221 -7.71 12.87 3.21
N LEU A 222 -6.93 12.55 4.25
CA LEU A 222 -5.98 11.45 4.24
C LEU A 222 -6.61 10.24 4.93
N HIS A 223 -6.57 9.11 4.26
CA HIS A 223 -7.13 7.85 4.73
C HIS A 223 -6.01 6.82 4.85
N ALA A 224 -5.60 6.51 6.06
CA ALA A 224 -4.72 5.37 6.31
C ALA A 224 -5.57 4.10 6.33
N ILE A 225 -5.31 3.21 5.39
CA ILE A 225 -6.04 1.96 5.19
C ILE A 225 -5.13 0.80 5.53
N ARG A 226 -5.52 0.02 6.53
CA ARG A 226 -4.86 -1.22 6.89
C ARG A 226 -5.71 -2.40 6.44
N LEU A 227 -5.14 -3.24 5.58
CA LEU A 227 -5.71 -4.51 5.14
C LEU A 227 -4.90 -5.64 5.80
N SER A 228 -5.54 -6.50 6.56
CA SER A 228 -4.87 -7.62 7.21
C SER A 228 -5.86 -8.72 7.59
N ALA A 229 -5.54 -9.97 7.27
CA ALA A 229 -6.36 -11.14 7.58
C ALA A 229 -7.84 -10.98 7.14
N GLY A 230 -8.09 -10.39 5.97
CA GLY A 230 -9.43 -10.16 5.43
C GLY A 230 -10.22 -9.04 6.12
N LYS A 231 -9.61 -8.33 7.08
CA LYS A 231 -10.22 -7.16 7.76
C LYS A 231 -9.65 -5.87 7.18
N GLN A 232 -10.51 -4.85 7.12
CA GLN A 232 -10.13 -3.49 6.77
C GLN A 232 -10.33 -2.57 7.97
N GLN A 233 -9.27 -1.84 8.34
CA GLN A 233 -9.35 -0.72 9.27
C GLN A 233 -9.04 0.57 8.52
N ARG A 234 -9.70 1.66 8.90
CA ARG A 234 -9.51 3.00 8.31
C ARG A 234 -9.34 4.03 9.41
N PHE A 235 -8.32 4.85 9.27
CA PHE A 235 -8.19 6.09 10.03
C PHE A 235 -8.19 7.28 9.08
N THR A 236 -9.05 8.26 9.34
CA THR A 236 -9.22 9.43 8.45
C THR A 236 -8.96 10.71 9.22
N PHE A 237 -8.22 11.63 8.62
CA PHE A 237 -7.92 12.95 9.15
C PHE A 237 -7.59 13.90 8.00
N THR A 238 -7.48 15.20 8.30
CA THR A 238 -6.97 16.20 7.36
C THR A 238 -5.62 16.76 7.83
N THR A 239 -4.87 17.39 6.91
CA THR A 239 -3.61 18.06 7.27
C THR A 239 -3.83 19.16 8.29
N SER A 240 -4.94 19.90 8.16
CA SER A 240 -5.33 20.96 9.11
C SER A 240 -5.59 20.39 10.51
N GLN A 241 -6.28 19.27 10.62
CA GLN A 241 -6.50 18.57 11.89
C GLN A 241 -5.18 18.14 12.55
N GLU A 242 -4.27 17.54 11.78
CA GLU A 242 -2.96 17.13 12.31
C GLU A 242 -2.11 18.34 12.76
N GLN A 243 -2.16 19.46 12.03
CA GLN A 243 -1.44 20.69 12.41
C GLN A 243 -1.96 21.28 13.72
N GLN A 244 -3.28 21.35 13.88
CA GLN A 244 -3.95 21.93 15.06
C GLN A 244 -3.96 21.00 16.27
N ALA A 245 -3.81 19.69 16.07
CA ALA A 245 -3.79 18.72 17.15
C ALA A 245 -2.61 18.93 18.09
N GLU A 246 -2.82 18.70 19.38
CA GLU A 246 -1.79 18.72 20.42
C GLU A 246 -1.61 17.30 20.96
N ALA A 247 -0.37 16.80 20.92
CA ALA A 247 -0.07 15.48 21.45
C ALA A 247 0.13 15.53 22.96
N HIS A 248 -0.46 14.59 23.66
CA HIS A 248 -0.19 14.34 25.09
C HIS A 248 0.93 13.32 25.23
N TYR A 249 1.85 13.56 26.17
CA TYR A 249 3.03 12.72 26.38
C TYR A 249 3.00 12.07 27.75
N ALA A 250 3.45 10.79 27.81
CA ALA A 250 3.65 10.06 29.07
C ALA A 250 4.86 9.13 28.97
N ALA A 251 5.37 8.71 30.12
CA ALA A 251 6.26 7.56 30.21
C ALA A 251 5.51 6.27 29.79
N PRO A 252 6.23 5.22 29.34
CA PRO A 252 5.57 3.96 29.00
C PRO A 252 4.74 3.41 30.16
N GLU A 253 3.47 3.08 29.90
CA GLU A 253 2.52 2.54 30.85
C GLU A 253 2.35 1.02 30.66
N LYS A 254 1.16 0.47 30.82
CA LYS A 254 0.89 -0.98 30.75
C LYS A 254 0.90 -1.54 29.32
N TYR A 255 0.43 -0.72 28.34
CA TYR A 255 0.32 -1.13 26.96
C TYR A 255 1.13 -0.20 26.05
N LEU A 256 1.76 -0.81 25.02
CA LEU A 256 2.49 -0.11 23.98
C LEU A 256 1.75 -0.29 22.66
N TYR A 257 1.56 0.82 21.92
CA TYR A 257 0.90 0.82 20.63
C TYR A 257 1.88 1.29 19.55
N ASP A 258 2.04 0.47 18.52
CA ASP A 258 2.84 0.76 17.34
C ASP A 258 1.91 0.88 16.12
N PRO A 259 1.66 2.10 15.62
CA PRO A 259 0.74 2.33 14.50
C PRO A 259 1.16 1.57 13.26
N ASP A 260 0.16 1.20 12.45
CA ASP A 260 0.40 0.65 11.13
C ASP A 260 1.22 1.61 10.25
N VAL A 261 1.97 1.06 9.32
CA VAL A 261 2.80 1.83 8.40
C VAL A 261 1.98 2.85 7.57
N ALA A 262 0.70 2.57 7.28
CA ALA A 262 -0.17 3.52 6.59
C ALA A 262 -0.42 4.78 7.43
N ILE A 263 -0.58 4.65 8.76
CA ILE A 263 -0.73 5.77 9.70
C ILE A 263 0.53 6.64 9.69
N THR A 264 1.69 5.99 9.83
CA THR A 264 2.97 6.71 9.89
C THR A 264 3.32 7.36 8.55
N LYS A 265 3.02 6.71 7.44
CA LYS A 265 3.20 7.26 6.08
C LYS A 265 2.25 8.43 5.80
N ALA A 266 1.01 8.37 6.31
CA ALA A 266 0.04 9.46 6.22
C ALA A 266 0.44 10.69 7.07
N GLY A 267 1.33 10.53 8.06
CA GLY A 267 1.74 11.59 8.96
C GLY A 267 0.76 11.87 10.12
N ALA A 268 -0.13 10.93 10.45
CA ALA A 268 -1.10 11.07 11.54
C ALA A 268 -0.45 10.83 12.92
N PHE A 269 0.46 11.70 13.32
CA PHE A 269 1.27 11.50 14.53
C PHE A 269 0.64 12.03 15.81
N LYS A 270 -0.26 13.02 15.70
CA LYS A 270 -0.97 13.61 16.84
C LYS A 270 -2.43 13.19 16.83
N CYS A 271 -3.08 13.25 15.69
CA CYS A 271 -4.49 12.87 15.55
C CYS A 271 -4.77 11.43 15.98
N ILE A 272 -3.87 10.47 15.69
CA ILE A 272 -4.06 9.08 16.10
C ILE A 272 -4.03 8.92 17.63
N GLY A 273 -3.14 9.63 18.32
CA GLY A 273 -3.08 9.64 19.77
C GLY A 273 -4.35 10.19 20.39
N LEU A 274 -4.85 11.31 19.88
CA LEU A 274 -6.09 11.94 20.36
C LEU A 274 -7.32 11.06 20.11
N ALA A 275 -7.45 10.49 18.90
CA ALA A 275 -8.61 9.68 18.52
C ALA A 275 -8.75 8.40 19.36
N PHE A 276 -7.65 7.85 19.85
CA PHE A 276 -7.62 6.64 20.67
C PHE A 276 -7.32 6.92 22.15
N GLU A 277 -7.27 8.20 22.57
CA GLU A 277 -6.95 8.63 23.94
C GLU A 277 -5.63 8.03 24.44
N LEU A 278 -4.60 8.05 23.59
CA LEU A 278 -3.28 7.50 23.88
C LEU A 278 -2.27 8.61 24.14
N PHE A 279 -1.35 8.37 25.05
CA PHE A 279 -0.19 9.24 25.27
C PHE A 279 0.96 8.84 24.34
N LYS A 280 1.62 9.81 23.75
CA LYS A 280 2.80 9.61 22.91
C LYS A 280 4.06 9.51 23.77
N LEU A 281 5.01 8.62 23.44
CA LEU A 281 6.22 8.49 24.24
C LEU A 281 7.19 9.66 24.05
N GLN A 282 7.24 10.22 22.82
CA GLN A 282 8.09 11.37 22.47
C GLN A 282 7.70 11.88 21.07
N GLN A 283 8.01 13.13 20.75
CA GLN A 283 7.63 13.82 19.50
C GLN A 283 7.94 13.00 18.22
N HIS A 284 9.10 12.39 18.13
CA HIS A 284 9.59 11.66 16.95
C HIS A 284 9.57 10.13 17.09
N THR A 285 9.21 9.62 18.26
CA THR A 285 9.23 8.16 18.52
C THR A 285 8.07 7.42 17.85
N HIS A 286 6.93 8.08 17.67
CA HIS A 286 5.72 7.51 17.03
C HIS A 286 5.30 6.16 17.62
N LEU A 287 5.49 6.01 18.92
CA LEU A 287 4.93 4.96 19.76
C LEU A 287 4.01 5.61 20.79
N TYR A 288 2.97 4.87 21.19
CA TYR A 288 1.96 5.37 22.11
C TYR A 288 1.78 4.41 23.25
N THR A 289 1.20 4.89 24.35
CA THR A 289 1.01 4.11 25.56
C THR A 289 -0.32 4.43 26.25
N SER A 290 -0.81 3.49 27.05
CA SER A 290 -1.99 3.63 27.91
C SER A 290 -1.91 2.61 29.04
N ASP A 291 -2.51 2.91 30.18
CA ASP A 291 -2.69 1.99 31.30
C ASP A 291 -3.83 0.98 31.06
N ARG A 292 -4.76 1.29 30.13
CA ARG A 292 -5.87 0.43 29.69
C ARG A 292 -5.68 -0.05 28.26
N TYR A 293 -6.23 -1.22 27.95
CA TYR A 293 -6.28 -1.72 26.58
C TYR A 293 -7.27 -0.89 25.75
N VAL A 294 -6.83 -0.47 24.58
CA VAL A 294 -7.66 0.26 23.59
C VAL A 294 -7.90 -0.66 22.41
N GLU A 295 -9.16 -1.01 22.24
CA GLU A 295 -9.62 -1.87 21.15
C GLU A 295 -9.56 -1.16 19.79
N ASP A 296 -9.50 -1.94 18.72
CA ASP A 296 -9.53 -1.45 17.33
C ASP A 296 -8.45 -0.44 16.93
N PHE A 297 -7.39 -0.29 17.72
CA PHE A 297 -6.26 0.53 17.33
C PHE A 297 -5.68 0.04 15.99
N PRO A 298 -5.54 0.92 14.96
CA PRO A 298 -5.04 0.52 13.64
C PRO A 298 -3.52 0.36 13.64
N GLY A 299 -3.06 -0.74 14.23
CA GLY A 299 -1.65 -1.03 14.43
C GLY A 299 -1.44 -2.32 15.21
N ARG A 300 -0.34 -2.36 15.93
CA ARG A 300 0.01 -3.47 16.83
C ARG A 300 -0.10 -3.02 18.28
N CYS A 301 -0.74 -3.82 19.12
CA CYS A 301 -0.79 -3.62 20.56
C CYS A 301 0.09 -4.65 21.27
N PHE A 302 0.81 -4.19 22.28
CA PHE A 302 1.70 -5.02 23.09
C PHE A 302 1.44 -4.74 24.57
N ARG A 303 1.55 -5.77 25.40
CA ARG A 303 1.64 -5.63 26.85
C ARG A 303 3.10 -5.43 27.25
N ILE A 304 3.42 -4.35 27.93
CA ILE A 304 4.76 -4.08 28.44
C ILE A 304 5.06 -5.05 29.59
N LEU A 305 6.21 -5.71 29.51
CA LEU A 305 6.70 -6.64 30.54
C LEU A 305 7.77 -5.98 31.40
N ASP A 306 8.67 -5.21 30.78
CA ASP A 306 9.74 -4.51 31.49
C ASP A 306 10.31 -3.35 30.64
N ILE A 307 10.97 -2.41 31.30
CA ILE A 307 11.63 -1.25 30.69
C ILE A 307 13.06 -1.16 31.17
N TYR A 308 14.00 -1.25 30.26
CA TYR A 308 15.43 -1.23 30.57
C TYR A 308 16.09 0.07 30.10
N PRO A 309 16.64 0.89 30.99
CA PRO A 309 17.66 1.87 30.60
C PRO A 309 18.84 1.13 29.95
N LEU A 310 19.42 1.68 28.88
CA LEU A 310 20.46 0.99 28.10
C LEU A 310 21.67 0.57 28.93
N SER A 311 22.00 1.32 29.98
CA SER A 311 23.08 1.00 30.91
C SER A 311 22.84 -0.31 31.67
N LYS A 312 21.56 -0.60 32.00
CA LYS A 312 21.15 -1.82 32.71
C LYS A 312 20.98 -3.01 31.77
N LEU A 313 20.50 -2.81 30.52
CA LEU A 313 20.33 -3.89 29.55
C LEU A 313 21.63 -4.64 29.26
N LYS A 314 22.76 -3.95 29.27
CA LYS A 314 24.09 -4.56 29.04
C LYS A 314 24.55 -5.47 30.20
N LYS A 315 24.10 -5.16 31.43
CA LYS A 315 24.45 -5.93 32.63
C LYS A 315 23.49 -7.11 32.86
N ASN A 316 22.23 -6.93 32.49
CA ASN A 316 21.18 -7.95 32.65
C ASN A 316 21.08 -8.75 31.34
N ARG A 317 21.63 -9.96 31.30
CA ARG A 317 21.40 -10.91 30.19
C ARG A 317 19.95 -11.46 30.18
N ALA A 318 18.97 -10.66 30.66
CA ALA A 318 17.58 -11.06 30.81
C ALA A 318 16.88 -11.35 29.46
N VAL A 319 17.34 -10.71 28.37
CA VAL A 319 16.76 -10.91 27.04
C VAL A 319 17.85 -11.45 26.10
N THR A 320 17.78 -12.74 25.80
CA THR A 320 18.74 -13.42 24.89
C THR A 320 18.16 -13.62 23.50
N LYS A 321 16.82 -13.55 23.33
CA LYS A 321 16.12 -13.72 22.08
C LYS A 321 14.86 -12.85 22.04
N ALA A 322 14.70 -12.02 21.01
CA ALA A 322 13.50 -11.17 20.81
C ALA A 322 13.43 -10.65 19.38
N ASN A 323 12.24 -10.23 18.97
CA ASN A 323 12.03 -9.44 17.76
C ASN A 323 12.40 -7.98 18.05
N VAL A 324 13.58 -7.55 17.58
CA VAL A 324 14.12 -6.21 17.85
C VAL A 324 13.51 -5.20 16.89
N VAL A 325 12.95 -4.11 17.43
CA VAL A 325 12.38 -2.97 16.69
C VAL A 325 13.04 -1.68 17.16
N THR A 326 13.31 -0.75 16.23
CA THR A 326 13.86 0.58 16.55
C THR A 326 12.89 1.67 16.14
N LYS A 327 12.66 2.65 17.01
CA LYS A 327 11.84 3.84 16.74
C LYS A 327 12.54 5.08 17.32
N ASN A 328 12.96 6.01 16.47
CA ASN A 328 13.73 7.18 16.87
C ASN A 328 14.95 6.78 17.75
N PHE A 329 15.80 5.93 17.21
CA PHE A 329 16.93 5.36 17.93
C PHE A 329 18.20 5.42 17.07
N PRO A 330 19.38 5.76 17.64
CA PRO A 330 20.59 6.04 16.85
C PRO A 330 21.27 4.79 16.27
N LEU A 331 20.94 3.58 16.73
CA LEU A 331 21.54 2.32 16.25
C LEU A 331 20.56 1.55 15.37
N ARG A 332 21.09 0.84 14.37
CA ARG A 332 20.33 -0.10 13.54
C ARG A 332 20.10 -1.41 14.30
N VAL A 333 19.08 -2.16 13.86
CA VAL A 333 18.70 -3.44 14.47
C VAL A 333 19.87 -4.42 14.51
N GLU A 334 20.66 -4.51 13.44
CA GLU A 334 21.83 -5.41 13.34
C GLU A 334 22.91 -5.05 14.35
N ASP A 335 23.17 -3.76 14.56
CA ASP A 335 24.16 -3.25 15.52
C ASP A 335 23.70 -3.51 16.96
N ILE A 336 22.42 -3.33 17.24
CA ILE A 336 21.80 -3.63 18.53
C ILE A 336 21.95 -5.12 18.85
N ARG A 337 21.58 -6.00 17.91
CA ARG A 337 21.71 -7.45 18.10
C ARG A 337 23.13 -7.88 18.40
N LYS A 338 24.11 -7.34 17.69
CA LYS A 338 25.53 -7.60 17.95
C LYS A 338 25.98 -7.07 19.31
N LYS A 339 25.60 -5.80 19.62
CA LYS A 339 26.04 -5.11 20.85
C LYS A 339 25.49 -5.76 22.11
N PHE A 340 24.23 -6.18 22.09
CA PHE A 340 23.54 -6.74 23.25
C PHE A 340 23.43 -8.28 23.21
N LYS A 341 23.94 -8.93 22.14
CA LYS A 341 23.90 -10.39 21.92
C LYS A 341 22.51 -10.98 21.95
N ILE A 342 21.56 -10.34 21.23
CA ILE A 342 20.15 -10.73 21.15
C ILE A 342 19.94 -11.52 19.86
N ALA A 343 19.51 -12.77 19.96
CA ALA A 343 19.11 -13.60 18.82
C ALA A 343 17.75 -13.13 18.27
N ASP A 344 17.52 -13.34 16.95
CA ASP A 344 16.26 -12.99 16.31
C ASP A 344 15.14 -13.97 16.62
N GLY A 345 13.90 -13.46 16.70
CA GLY A 345 12.66 -14.24 16.82
C GLY A 345 12.24 -14.50 18.28
N GLY A 346 11.31 -15.44 18.46
CA GLY A 346 10.61 -15.66 19.71
C GLY A 346 9.26 -14.96 19.74
N ALA A 347 8.56 -15.06 20.89
CA ALA A 347 7.25 -14.43 21.08
C ALA A 347 7.35 -12.96 21.50
N ASP A 348 8.47 -12.57 22.12
CA ASP A 348 8.65 -11.24 22.67
C ASP A 348 9.23 -10.26 21.66
N PHE A 349 8.92 -9.00 21.88
CA PHE A 349 9.42 -7.85 21.14
C PHE A 349 10.24 -6.96 22.06
N LEU A 350 11.31 -6.38 21.52
CA LEU A 350 12.15 -5.45 22.24
C LEU A 350 12.27 -4.15 21.45
N TYR A 351 11.54 -3.14 21.88
CA TYR A 351 11.51 -1.82 21.24
C TYR A 351 12.59 -0.94 21.81
N PHE A 352 13.56 -0.56 20.98
CA PHE A 352 14.55 0.47 21.28
C PHE A 352 14.03 1.81 20.81
N CYS A 353 13.84 2.74 21.74
CA CYS A 353 13.28 4.05 21.43
C CYS A 353 13.84 5.15 22.34
N THR A 354 13.54 6.39 21.97
CA THR A 354 13.81 7.60 22.73
C THR A 354 12.53 8.07 23.42
N LEU A 355 12.60 8.30 24.72
CA LEU A 355 11.50 8.87 25.52
C LEU A 355 11.57 10.40 25.57
N GLN A 356 10.54 11.01 26.20
CA GLN A 356 10.53 12.44 26.51
C GLN A 356 11.77 12.77 27.39
N GLY A 357 12.45 13.87 27.09
CA GLY A 357 13.71 14.19 27.77
C GLY A 357 14.98 13.60 27.12
N GLY A 358 14.83 12.78 26.05
CA GLY A 358 15.97 12.24 25.29
C GLY A 358 16.56 10.94 25.85
N GLU A 359 15.95 10.34 26.87
CA GLU A 359 16.40 9.07 27.43
C GLU A 359 16.20 7.93 26.41
N HIS A 360 17.23 7.11 26.24
CA HIS A 360 17.19 5.91 25.41
C HIS A 360 16.87 4.68 26.26
N VAL A 361 15.81 3.98 25.89
CA VAL A 361 15.34 2.77 26.59
C VAL A 361 15.13 1.59 25.66
N ALA A 362 15.08 0.40 26.24
CA ALA A 362 14.59 -0.82 25.60
C ALA A 362 13.35 -1.30 26.33
N ILE A 363 12.21 -1.35 25.65
CA ILE A 363 10.92 -1.79 26.19
C ILE A 363 10.68 -3.24 25.77
N LEU A 364 10.70 -4.16 26.73
CA LEU A 364 10.35 -5.56 26.52
C LEU A 364 8.83 -5.70 26.57
N CYS A 365 8.26 -6.29 25.55
CA CYS A 365 6.81 -6.46 25.49
C CYS A 365 6.43 -7.73 24.72
N THR A 366 5.24 -8.24 24.98
CA THR A 366 4.64 -9.35 24.26
C THR A 366 3.40 -8.90 23.49
N ARG A 367 3.14 -9.50 22.32
CA ARG A 367 1.97 -9.14 21.51
C ARG A 367 0.69 -9.41 22.28
N PHE A 368 -0.17 -8.42 22.33
CA PHE A 368 -1.48 -8.51 22.95
C PHE A 368 -2.56 -8.55 21.87
N THR A 369 -3.37 -9.60 21.90
CA THR A 369 -4.61 -9.75 21.14
C THR A 369 -5.69 -10.09 22.18
N ALA A 370 -6.73 -9.28 22.25
CA ALA A 370 -7.87 -9.55 23.12
C ALA A 370 -8.63 -10.80 22.68
#